data_a8f2c9f8d035a9036b8d23c02d8785a2
#
_entry.id   a8f2c9f8d035a9036b8d23c02d8785a2
#
_cell.length_a   1.000
_cell.length_b   1.000
_cell.length_c   1.000
_cell.angle_alpha   90.00
_cell.angle_beta   90.00
_cell.angle_gamma   90.00
#
_symmetry.space_group_name_H-M   'P 1'
#
loop_
_entity.id
_entity.type
_entity.pdbx_description
1 polymer ?
#
loop_
_entity_poly.entity_id
_entity_poly.type
_entity_poly.pdbx_seq_one_letter_code
_entity_poly.pdbx_strand_id
1 'polypeptide(L)'
;MQDGDALVLKTEYLLQILEAIRKYFPFLKHVTTYARADSITRKSSDELNELRQAGLDHLYCGMETGSDAVLKLINKGFNADTVIKSGCMTKEAGMILSEFTLLGIGGKELSNENAIKTAEVLNIIKPDFIRVHATGFKPELKMGQLIREGSVTLQ
;
A
#
# COMPACT_ATOMS: atom_id res chain seq x y z
N MET A 1 1.23 -7.77 12.22
CA MET A 1 1.90 -6.51 12.59
C MET A 1 1.11 -5.37 11.97
N GLN A 2 0.62 -4.41 12.75
CA GLN A 2 -0.28 -3.33 12.31
C GLN A 2 0.23 -1.97 12.77
N ASP A 3 -0.47 -0.92 12.39
CA ASP A 3 -0.23 0.49 12.78
C ASP A 3 1.02 1.15 12.20
N GLY A 4 1.55 0.64 11.12
CA GLY A 4 2.68 1.28 10.47
C GLY A 4 3.20 0.49 9.28
N ASP A 5 4.29 0.98 8.76
CA ASP A 5 5.02 0.35 7.66
C ASP A 5 6.17 -0.48 8.22
N ALA A 6 5.92 -1.78 8.44
CA ALA A 6 6.95 -2.64 9.01
C ALA A 6 8.12 -2.88 8.04
N LEU A 7 7.90 -2.78 6.72
CA LEU A 7 8.94 -3.05 5.72
C LEU A 7 10.01 -1.95 5.66
N VAL A 8 9.84 -0.84 6.39
CA VAL A 8 10.89 0.17 6.59
C VAL A 8 12.07 -0.39 7.40
N LEU A 9 11.83 -1.41 8.23
CA LEU A 9 12.87 -2.06 9.00
C LEU A 9 13.81 -2.87 8.09
N LYS A 10 15.05 -3.04 8.54
CA LYS A 10 15.99 -3.95 7.89
C LYS A 10 15.45 -5.38 7.95
N THR A 11 15.72 -6.15 6.91
CA THR A 11 15.23 -7.52 6.76
C THR A 11 15.67 -8.42 7.91
N GLU A 12 16.89 -8.28 8.40
CA GLU A 12 17.42 -9.02 9.58
C GLU A 12 16.55 -8.88 10.83
N TYR A 13 16.03 -7.66 11.11
CA TYR A 13 15.15 -7.44 12.27
C TYR A 13 13.75 -8.03 12.05
N LEU A 14 13.24 -7.96 10.83
CA LEU A 14 11.96 -8.58 10.49
C LEU A 14 12.04 -10.10 10.64
N LEU A 15 13.14 -10.73 10.21
CA LEU A 15 13.37 -12.16 10.37
C LEU A 15 13.41 -12.57 11.85
N GLN A 16 14.11 -11.81 12.71
CA GLN A 16 14.12 -12.06 14.16
C GLN A 16 12.72 -11.95 14.78
N ILE A 17 11.92 -10.97 14.35
CA ILE A 17 10.52 -10.81 14.80
C ILE A 17 9.68 -12.01 14.35
N LEU A 18 9.80 -12.44 13.10
CA LEU A 18 9.07 -13.58 12.57
C LEU A 18 9.45 -14.87 13.28
N GLU A 19 10.73 -15.10 13.54
CA GLU A 19 11.22 -16.23 14.34
C GLU A 19 10.62 -16.22 15.75
N ALA A 20 10.63 -15.08 16.43
CA ALA A 20 10.02 -14.92 17.75
C ALA A 20 8.50 -15.22 17.70
N ILE A 21 7.79 -14.71 16.68
CA ILE A 21 6.36 -15.00 16.49
C ILE A 21 6.15 -16.51 16.35
N ARG A 22 6.92 -17.20 15.51
CA ARG A 22 6.79 -18.66 15.32
C ARG A 22 7.10 -19.44 16.59
N LYS A 23 8.11 -19.01 17.34
CA LYS A 23 8.50 -19.64 18.60
C LYS A 23 7.41 -19.56 19.67
N TYR A 24 6.83 -18.38 19.85
CA TYR A 24 5.85 -18.12 20.92
C TYR A 24 4.40 -18.38 20.50
N PHE A 25 4.12 -18.42 19.20
CA PHE A 25 2.78 -18.68 18.64
C PHE A 25 2.83 -19.79 17.59
N PRO A 26 3.18 -21.05 17.96
CA PRO A 26 3.43 -22.13 17.01
C PRO A 26 2.21 -22.53 16.17
N PHE A 27 1.00 -22.22 16.63
CA PHE A 27 -0.24 -22.54 15.91
C PHE A 27 -0.72 -21.39 15.00
N LEU A 28 -0.02 -20.26 14.98
CA LEU A 28 -0.36 -19.14 14.13
C LEU A 28 -0.16 -19.53 12.65
N LYS A 29 -1.24 -19.44 11.87
CA LYS A 29 -1.22 -19.82 10.44
C LYS A 29 -0.64 -18.75 9.56
N HIS A 30 -0.99 -17.49 9.85
CA HIS A 30 -0.64 -16.35 8.99
C HIS A 30 -0.04 -15.19 9.78
N VAL A 31 1.01 -14.60 9.24
CA VAL A 31 1.54 -13.32 9.69
C VAL A 31 1.32 -12.29 8.59
N THR A 32 0.69 -11.20 8.94
CA THR A 32 0.35 -10.12 8.01
C THR A 32 0.94 -8.80 8.47
N THR A 33 1.20 -7.87 7.56
CA THR A 33 1.64 -6.53 7.90
C THR A 33 1.17 -5.48 6.91
N TYR A 34 1.10 -4.22 7.37
CA TYR A 34 0.99 -3.07 6.48
C TYR A 34 2.36 -2.74 5.90
N ALA A 35 2.35 -2.26 4.67
CA ALA A 35 3.54 -1.82 3.96
C ALA A 35 3.22 -0.66 3.02
N ARG A 36 4.21 0.20 2.79
CA ARG A 36 4.17 1.22 1.75
C ARG A 36 4.87 0.69 0.50
N ALA A 37 4.40 1.12 -0.67
CA ALA A 37 4.99 0.71 -1.94
C ALA A 37 6.49 1.03 -2.04
N ASP A 38 6.90 2.21 -1.57
CA ASP A 38 8.31 2.61 -1.59
C ASP A 38 9.19 1.80 -0.62
N SER A 39 8.65 1.29 0.49
CA SER A 39 9.38 0.41 1.41
C SER A 39 9.54 -0.99 0.84
N ILE A 40 8.53 -1.51 0.15
CA ILE A 40 8.61 -2.79 -0.56
C ILE A 40 9.70 -2.71 -1.64
N THR A 41 9.69 -1.65 -2.47
CA THR A 41 10.64 -1.51 -3.58
C THR A 41 12.09 -1.26 -3.16
N ARG A 42 12.35 -0.96 -1.88
CA ARG A 42 13.71 -0.89 -1.30
C ARG A 42 14.26 -2.26 -0.92
N LYS A 43 13.41 -3.28 -0.82
CA LYS A 43 13.84 -4.66 -0.61
C LYS A 43 14.29 -5.29 -1.92
N SER A 44 15.26 -6.18 -1.85
CA SER A 44 15.57 -7.05 -2.97
C SER A 44 14.53 -8.18 -3.09
N SER A 45 14.50 -8.85 -4.23
CA SER A 45 13.66 -10.04 -4.41
C SER A 45 14.05 -11.15 -3.43
N ASP A 46 15.34 -11.32 -3.15
CA ASP A 46 15.84 -12.31 -2.18
C ASP A 46 15.36 -11.99 -0.77
N GLU A 47 15.42 -10.72 -0.34
CA GLU A 47 14.90 -10.30 0.98
C GLU A 47 13.39 -10.56 1.12
N LEU A 48 12.60 -10.29 0.09
CA LEU A 48 11.17 -10.59 0.10
C LEU A 48 10.91 -12.09 0.16
N ASN A 49 11.69 -12.90 -0.57
CA ASN A 49 11.61 -14.36 -0.53
C ASN A 49 11.97 -14.90 0.87
N GLU A 50 13.03 -14.39 1.50
CA GLU A 50 13.42 -14.76 2.87
C GLU A 50 12.30 -14.43 3.87
N LEU A 51 11.70 -13.25 3.80
CA LEU A 51 10.57 -12.86 4.62
C LEU A 51 9.36 -13.78 4.41
N ARG A 52 9.09 -14.15 3.16
CA ARG A 52 8.01 -15.09 2.83
C ARG A 52 8.28 -16.47 3.42
N GLN A 53 9.49 -17.00 3.30
CA GLN A 53 9.90 -18.29 3.87
C GLN A 53 9.85 -18.27 5.41
N ALA A 54 10.21 -17.14 6.04
CA ALA A 54 10.09 -16.96 7.48
C ALA A 54 8.63 -16.86 7.97
N GLY A 55 7.66 -16.80 7.03
CA GLY A 55 6.24 -16.86 7.31
C GLY A 55 5.51 -15.52 7.30
N LEU A 56 6.07 -14.50 6.66
CA LEU A 56 5.31 -13.29 6.31
C LEU A 56 4.46 -13.60 5.08
N ASP A 57 3.15 -13.80 5.30
CA ASP A 57 2.27 -14.35 4.27
C ASP A 57 1.55 -13.28 3.44
N HIS A 58 1.24 -12.12 4.04
CA HIS A 58 0.30 -11.19 3.45
C HIS A 58 0.71 -9.73 3.70
N LEU A 59 0.80 -8.95 2.63
CA LEU A 59 1.02 -7.51 2.69
C LEU A 59 -0.27 -6.74 2.40
N TYR A 60 -0.57 -5.78 3.25
CA TYR A 60 -1.58 -4.76 3.03
C TYR A 60 -0.89 -3.49 2.58
N CYS A 61 -1.01 -3.15 1.29
CA CYS A 61 -0.34 -2.01 0.71
C CYS A 61 -1.32 -0.88 0.38
N GLY A 62 -0.97 0.33 0.80
CA GLY A 62 -1.75 1.51 0.49
C GLY A 62 -1.31 2.13 -0.83
N MET A 63 -1.87 1.69 -1.96
CA MET A 63 -1.69 2.39 -3.23
C MET A 63 -2.45 3.70 -3.29
N GLU A 64 -3.63 3.75 -2.67
CA GLU A 64 -4.64 4.81 -2.63
C GLU A 64 -5.25 5.10 -4.00
N THR A 65 -4.43 5.27 -5.02
CA THR A 65 -4.79 5.60 -6.41
C THR A 65 -3.71 5.15 -7.37
N GLY A 66 -4.06 4.95 -8.63
CA GLY A 66 -3.11 4.76 -9.74
C GLY A 66 -2.83 6.05 -10.52
N SER A 67 -3.41 7.21 -10.14
CA SER A 67 -3.16 8.49 -10.79
C SER A 67 -1.99 9.23 -10.15
N ASP A 68 -0.97 9.55 -10.93
CA ASP A 68 0.18 10.36 -10.47
C ASP A 68 -0.25 11.76 -10.06
N ALA A 69 -1.24 12.35 -10.72
CA ALA A 69 -1.77 13.65 -10.35
C ALA A 69 -2.40 13.60 -8.94
N VAL A 70 -3.16 12.56 -8.64
CA VAL A 70 -3.78 12.37 -7.32
C VAL A 70 -2.72 11.99 -6.28
N LEU A 71 -1.76 11.10 -6.59
CA LEU A 71 -0.64 10.78 -5.68
C LEU A 71 0.14 12.03 -5.29
N LYS A 72 0.39 12.93 -6.24
CA LYS A 72 1.03 14.23 -5.99
C LYS A 72 0.15 15.15 -5.14
N LEU A 73 -1.16 15.22 -5.43
CA LEU A 73 -2.13 16.01 -4.68
C LEU A 73 -2.15 15.65 -3.19
N ILE A 74 -2.14 14.34 -2.89
CA ILE A 74 -2.14 13.82 -1.51
C ILE A 74 -0.75 13.74 -0.88
N ASN A 75 0.29 14.15 -1.60
CA ASN A 75 1.69 14.08 -1.16
C ASN A 75 2.11 12.66 -0.72
N LYS A 76 1.75 11.66 -1.53
CA LYS A 76 2.01 10.23 -1.20
C LYS A 76 3.52 9.90 -1.13
N GLY A 77 4.35 10.63 -1.88
CA GLY A 77 5.81 10.50 -1.88
C GLY A 77 6.37 9.49 -2.89
N PHE A 78 5.52 8.87 -3.69
CA PHE A 78 5.89 7.98 -4.80
C PHE A 78 4.86 8.09 -5.94
N ASN A 79 5.14 7.47 -7.07
CA ASN A 79 4.33 7.46 -8.29
C ASN A 79 3.68 6.07 -8.56
N ALA A 80 2.85 6.00 -9.60
CA ALA A 80 2.16 4.78 -10.02
C ALA A 80 3.13 3.65 -10.40
N ASP A 81 4.27 3.96 -11.04
CA ASP A 81 5.29 2.95 -11.36
C ASP A 81 5.86 2.28 -10.11
N THR A 82 6.04 3.04 -9.03
CA THR A 82 6.46 2.49 -7.73
C THR A 82 5.40 1.53 -7.17
N VAL A 83 4.12 1.87 -7.32
CA VAL A 83 3.00 0.99 -6.92
C VAL A 83 3.01 -0.30 -7.72
N ILE A 84 3.12 -0.19 -9.06
CA ILE A 84 3.18 -1.36 -9.95
C ILE A 84 4.36 -2.25 -9.57
N LYS A 85 5.55 -1.67 -9.45
CA LYS A 85 6.76 -2.41 -9.08
C LYS A 85 6.60 -3.14 -7.74
N SER A 86 6.11 -2.45 -6.71
CA SER A 86 5.91 -3.05 -5.39
C SER A 86 4.92 -4.20 -5.40
N GLY A 87 3.82 -4.05 -6.13
CA GLY A 87 2.81 -5.09 -6.27
C GLY A 87 3.35 -6.32 -7.00
N CYS A 88 4.05 -6.13 -8.12
CA CYS A 88 4.69 -7.22 -8.85
C CYS A 88 5.72 -7.96 -7.98
N MET A 89 6.61 -7.25 -7.31
CA MET A 89 7.61 -7.85 -6.42
C MET A 89 6.97 -8.66 -5.29
N THR A 90 5.88 -8.17 -4.70
CA THR A 90 5.13 -8.88 -3.66
C THR A 90 4.53 -10.19 -4.19
N LYS A 91 3.93 -10.14 -5.37
CA LYS A 91 3.34 -11.31 -6.02
C LYS A 91 4.40 -12.33 -6.45
N GLU A 92 5.52 -11.87 -7.00
CA GLU A 92 6.67 -12.72 -7.39
C GLU A 92 7.28 -13.45 -6.19
N ALA A 93 7.32 -12.81 -5.02
CA ALA A 93 7.74 -13.46 -3.77
C ALA A 93 6.71 -14.46 -3.22
N GLY A 94 5.57 -14.67 -3.88
CA GLY A 94 4.52 -15.60 -3.45
C GLY A 94 3.75 -15.14 -2.21
N MET A 95 3.75 -13.84 -1.91
CA MET A 95 2.93 -13.28 -0.83
C MET A 95 1.53 -12.91 -1.34
N ILE A 96 0.56 -12.98 -0.46
CA ILE A 96 -0.79 -12.43 -0.69
C ILE A 96 -0.71 -10.92 -0.64
N LEU A 97 -1.33 -10.25 -1.60
CA LEU A 97 -1.37 -8.80 -1.69
C LEU A 97 -2.79 -8.26 -1.58
N SER A 98 -3.03 -7.38 -0.62
CA SER A 98 -4.21 -6.52 -0.56
C SER A 98 -3.82 -5.09 -0.89
N GLU A 99 -4.43 -4.50 -1.91
CA GLU A 99 -4.27 -3.09 -2.23
C GLU A 99 -5.43 -2.26 -1.69
N PHE A 100 -5.10 -1.20 -0.93
CA PHE A 100 -6.08 -0.21 -0.52
C PHE A 100 -6.22 0.87 -1.57
N THR A 101 -7.46 1.19 -1.93
CA THR A 101 -7.82 2.29 -2.82
C THR A 101 -8.79 3.25 -2.11
N LEU A 102 -8.71 4.54 -2.44
CA LEU A 102 -9.53 5.57 -1.82
C LEU A 102 -10.47 6.21 -2.83
N LEU A 103 -11.78 6.03 -2.62
CA LEU A 103 -12.79 6.73 -3.39
C LEU A 103 -12.86 8.20 -3.00
N GLY A 104 -13.05 9.06 -4.01
CA GLY A 104 -13.20 10.50 -3.81
C GLY A 104 -11.91 11.26 -3.50
N ILE A 105 -10.76 10.58 -3.39
CA ILE A 105 -9.47 11.20 -3.02
C ILE A 105 -8.99 12.26 -4.01
N GLY A 106 -9.39 12.17 -5.28
CA GLY A 106 -9.05 13.14 -6.33
C GLY A 106 -10.01 14.33 -6.46
N GLY A 107 -11.06 14.38 -5.62
CA GLY A 107 -12.15 15.36 -5.79
C GLY A 107 -12.93 15.10 -7.09
N LYS A 108 -13.83 16.05 -7.45
CA LYS A 108 -14.57 15.96 -8.72
C LYS A 108 -13.66 16.12 -9.93
N GLU A 109 -12.66 16.98 -9.81
CA GLU A 109 -11.77 17.38 -10.89
C GLU A 109 -10.95 16.20 -11.43
N LEU A 110 -10.45 15.33 -10.57
CA LEU A 110 -9.62 14.18 -10.94
C LEU A 110 -10.34 12.83 -10.79
N SER A 111 -11.66 12.85 -10.55
CA SER A 111 -12.42 11.62 -10.27
C SER A 111 -12.33 10.58 -11.39
N ASN A 112 -12.52 11.01 -12.64
CA ASN A 112 -12.46 10.12 -13.80
C ASN A 112 -11.04 9.58 -14.03
N GLU A 113 -10.04 10.44 -13.94
CA GLU A 113 -8.63 10.03 -14.03
C GLU A 113 -8.26 9.04 -12.93
N ASN A 114 -8.66 9.34 -11.67
CA ASN A 114 -8.46 8.46 -10.54
C ASN A 114 -9.03 7.06 -10.80
N ALA A 115 -10.27 6.97 -11.28
CA ALA A 115 -10.93 5.70 -11.53
C ALA A 115 -10.21 4.89 -12.62
N ILE A 116 -9.93 5.51 -13.78
CA ILE A 116 -9.29 4.85 -14.92
C ILE A 116 -7.88 4.40 -14.57
N LYS A 117 -7.05 5.31 -14.04
CA LYS A 117 -5.65 5.01 -13.71
C LYS A 117 -5.51 3.98 -12.59
N THR A 118 -6.41 4.01 -11.60
CA THR A 118 -6.44 2.99 -10.55
C THR A 118 -6.78 1.61 -11.14
N ALA A 119 -7.76 1.53 -12.03
CA ALA A 119 -8.10 0.28 -12.69
C ALA A 119 -6.96 -0.25 -13.58
N GLU A 120 -6.26 0.63 -14.32
CA GLU A 120 -5.09 0.25 -15.14
C GLU A 120 -3.98 -0.36 -14.25
N VAL A 121 -3.61 0.29 -13.15
CA VAL A 121 -2.59 -0.20 -12.21
C VAL A 121 -3.00 -1.54 -11.58
N LEU A 122 -4.24 -1.66 -11.11
CA LEU A 122 -4.74 -2.90 -10.52
C LEU A 122 -4.75 -4.06 -11.52
N ASN A 123 -5.06 -3.79 -12.79
CA ASN A 123 -5.03 -4.81 -13.86
C ASN A 123 -3.61 -5.29 -14.18
N ILE A 124 -2.59 -4.45 -13.98
CA ILE A 124 -1.18 -4.84 -14.12
C ILE A 124 -0.74 -5.69 -12.94
N ILE A 125 -0.98 -5.23 -11.71
CA ILE A 125 -0.55 -5.89 -10.47
C ILE A 125 -1.29 -7.20 -10.23
N LYS A 126 -2.60 -7.24 -10.50
CA LYS A 126 -3.52 -8.34 -10.18
C LYS A 126 -3.42 -8.76 -8.72
N PRO A 127 -3.69 -7.84 -7.77
CA PRO A 127 -3.65 -8.16 -6.34
C PRO A 127 -4.68 -9.24 -6.01
N ASP A 128 -4.46 -9.98 -4.90
CA ASP A 128 -5.41 -10.98 -4.44
C ASP A 128 -6.68 -10.36 -3.88
N PHE A 129 -6.55 -9.16 -3.30
CA PHE A 129 -7.68 -8.40 -2.76
C PHE A 129 -7.55 -6.91 -3.09
N ILE A 130 -8.68 -6.30 -3.42
CA ILE A 130 -8.85 -4.85 -3.54
C ILE A 130 -9.72 -4.41 -2.36
N ARG A 131 -9.22 -3.50 -1.54
CA ARG A 131 -9.93 -2.93 -0.40
C ARG A 131 -10.25 -1.48 -0.67
N VAL A 132 -11.53 -1.21 -0.90
CA VAL A 132 -12.02 0.11 -1.26
C VAL A 132 -12.48 0.84 0.01
N HIS A 133 -11.90 2.00 0.27
CA HIS A 133 -12.29 2.86 1.37
C HIS A 133 -12.82 4.20 0.85
N ALA A 134 -13.79 4.76 1.53
CA ALA A 134 -14.22 6.13 1.29
C ALA A 134 -13.29 7.09 2.01
N THR A 135 -12.99 8.22 1.39
CA THR A 135 -12.10 9.22 1.97
C THR A 135 -12.85 10.09 2.96
N GLY A 136 -12.36 10.14 4.19
CA GLY A 136 -12.78 11.12 5.19
C GLY A 136 -11.72 12.22 5.32
N PHE A 137 -12.12 13.48 5.23
CA PHE A 137 -11.22 14.63 5.32
C PHE A 137 -11.35 15.32 6.66
N LYS A 138 -10.22 15.48 7.36
CA LYS A 138 -10.15 16.31 8.56
C LYS A 138 -9.83 17.75 8.14
N PRO A 139 -10.59 18.75 8.61
CA PRO A 139 -10.42 20.15 8.20
C PRO A 139 -9.01 20.71 8.45
N GLU A 140 -8.35 20.27 9.50
CA GLU A 140 -7.00 20.70 9.90
C GLU A 140 -5.88 20.15 9.00
N LEU A 141 -6.13 19.11 8.24
CA LEU A 141 -5.14 18.53 7.34
C LEU A 141 -5.12 19.25 5.99
N LYS A 142 -4.00 19.15 5.26
CA LYS A 142 -3.80 19.83 3.98
C LYS A 142 -4.95 19.62 2.99
N MET A 143 -5.45 18.39 2.86
CA MET A 143 -6.60 18.13 1.97
C MET A 143 -7.86 18.86 2.43
N GLY A 144 -8.15 18.91 3.73
CA GLY A 144 -9.26 19.67 4.28
C GLY A 144 -9.10 21.19 4.05
N GLN A 145 -7.87 21.70 4.03
CA GLN A 145 -7.57 23.09 3.67
C GLN A 145 -7.86 23.36 2.18
N LEU A 146 -7.38 22.49 1.27
CA LEU A 146 -7.63 22.59 -0.17
C LEU A 146 -9.13 22.56 -0.51
N ILE A 147 -9.92 21.77 0.24
CA ILE A 147 -11.38 21.75 0.09
C ILE A 147 -12.00 23.09 0.52
N ARG A 148 -11.59 23.65 1.66
CA ARG A 148 -12.10 24.94 2.13
C ARG A 148 -11.71 26.10 1.19
N GLU A 149 -10.53 26.04 0.57
CA GLU A 149 -10.04 27.02 -0.40
C GLU A 149 -10.69 26.86 -1.78
N GLY A 150 -11.53 25.84 -1.97
CA GLY A 150 -12.17 25.55 -3.25
C GLY A 150 -11.25 24.95 -4.32
N SER A 151 -10.02 24.58 -3.95
CA SER A 151 -9.05 23.96 -4.86
C SER A 151 -9.36 22.47 -5.14
N VAL A 152 -10.15 21.84 -4.30
CA VAL A 152 -10.67 20.47 -4.46
C VAL A 152 -12.15 20.46 -4.10
N THR A 153 -12.99 19.96 -4.98
CA THR A 153 -14.43 19.82 -4.76
C THR A 153 -14.76 18.38 -4.39
N LEU A 154 -15.44 18.17 -3.28
CA LEU A 154 -15.91 16.84 -2.90
C LEU A 154 -16.98 16.32 -3.87
N GLN A 155 -16.98 15.00 -4.07
CA GLN A 155 -18.07 14.28 -4.76
C GLN A 155 -19.27 14.09 -3.85
#